data_ec64190a76a8d25a834522ae50abac36
#
_entry.id   ec64190a76a8d25a834522ae50abac36
#
_cell.length_a   1.000
_cell.length_b   1.000
_cell.length_c   1.000
_cell.angle_alpha   90.00
_cell.angle_beta   90.00
_cell.angle_gamma   90.00
#
_symmetry.space_group_name_H-M   'P 1'
#
loop_
_entity.id
_entity.type
_entity.pdbx_description
1 polymer ?
#
loop_
_entity_poly.entity_id
_entity_poly.type
_entity_poly.pdbx_seq_one_letter_code
_entity_poly.pdbx_strand_id
1 'polypeptide(L)'
;MKNFFFPLLSLSLLLLTACYNQVSTGDHGAIDVEVQLKGDSTRYGLACDGCSDSVIVLLPNEGGDPIKFDIVTAKRNNMVYGDIQIGDKLAILPNPIDPYEAAMVIDLEQMKGTWTFQVLPKLKPNPTKTEDEILAGMSDSLKKALFIPREYGFTLKSYNQASP
;
A
#
# COMPACT_ATOMS: atom_id res chain seq x y z
N MET A 1 0.74 -25.74 68.27
CA MET A 1 -0.42 -25.32 67.45
C MET A 1 0.11 -25.04 66.06
N LYS A 2 -0.26 -25.90 65.14
CA LYS A 2 0.41 -26.15 63.88
C LYS A 2 -0.09 -25.25 62.76
N ASN A 3 0.85 -24.72 61.99
CA ASN A 3 0.71 -23.89 60.82
C ASN A 3 -0.15 -24.52 59.72
N PHE A 4 -1.17 -23.78 59.30
CA PHE A 4 -1.95 -24.08 58.10
C PHE A 4 -2.04 -22.79 57.29
N PHE A 5 -0.96 -22.42 56.60
CA PHE A 5 -0.96 -21.30 55.71
C PHE A 5 -0.07 -21.58 54.49
N PHE A 6 -0.44 -22.57 53.68
CA PHE A 6 0.10 -22.76 52.34
C PHE A 6 -0.79 -23.76 51.64
N PRO A 7 -1.78 -23.37 50.93
CA PRO A 7 -1.77 -23.45 49.48
C PRO A 7 -2.81 -22.50 48.83
N LEU A 8 -2.54 -21.23 48.74
CA LEU A 8 -3.40 -20.32 47.98
C LEU A 8 -2.62 -19.48 46.96
N LEU A 9 -1.38 -19.86 46.67
CA LEU A 9 -0.50 -19.10 45.77
C LEU A 9 -0.16 -19.85 44.46
N SER A 10 -0.83 -20.94 44.14
CA SER A 10 -0.53 -21.72 42.93
C SER A 10 -1.63 -21.73 41.86
N LEU A 11 -2.70 -20.93 42.05
CA LEU A 11 -3.81 -20.93 41.08
C LEU A 11 -3.94 -19.63 40.27
N SER A 12 -2.98 -18.70 40.34
CA SER A 12 -3.05 -17.45 39.59
C SER A 12 -2.10 -17.35 38.40
N LEU A 13 -1.44 -18.44 38.00
CA LEU A 13 -0.41 -18.41 36.94
C LEU A 13 -0.82 -19.13 35.65
N LEU A 14 -2.12 -19.37 35.42
CA LEU A 14 -2.61 -20.09 34.24
C LEU A 14 -3.59 -19.30 33.36
N LEU A 15 -3.60 -17.98 33.43
CA LEU A 15 -4.51 -17.14 32.60
C LEU A 15 -3.79 -16.16 31.66
N LEU A 16 -2.57 -16.45 31.25
CA LEU A 16 -1.81 -15.58 30.31
C LEU A 16 -1.41 -16.29 29.02
N THR A 17 -2.27 -17.11 28.43
CA THR A 17 -2.02 -17.62 27.07
C THR A 17 -3.31 -17.67 26.28
N ALA A 18 -3.80 -16.54 25.82
CA ALA A 18 -4.79 -16.48 24.73
C ALA A 18 -4.78 -15.11 24.06
N CYS A 19 -3.64 -14.70 23.48
CA CYS A 19 -3.67 -13.82 22.32
C CYS A 19 -3.40 -14.69 21.10
N TYR A 20 -4.41 -15.44 20.70
CA TYR A 20 -4.44 -16.11 19.41
C TYR A 20 -4.91 -15.10 18.39
N ASN A 21 -4.06 -14.77 17.43
CA ASN A 21 -4.41 -13.97 16.27
C ASN A 21 -5.57 -14.64 15.53
N GLN A 22 -6.78 -14.12 15.68
CA GLN A 22 -7.87 -14.43 14.76
C GLN A 22 -7.57 -13.77 13.43
N VAL A 23 -7.09 -14.56 12.48
CA VAL A 23 -7.21 -14.23 11.07
C VAL A 23 -8.69 -14.29 10.74
N SER A 24 -9.32 -13.14 10.64
CA SER A 24 -10.69 -12.98 10.15
C SER A 24 -10.69 -13.27 8.65
N THR A 25 -11.08 -14.47 8.28
CA THR A 25 -11.45 -14.81 6.90
C THR A 25 -12.87 -14.34 6.66
N GLY A 26 -13.02 -13.30 5.82
CA GLY A 26 -14.30 -13.00 5.18
C GLY A 26 -14.74 -11.55 5.27
N ASP A 27 -14.19 -10.71 4.46
CA ASP A 27 -14.96 -9.77 3.65
C ASP A 27 -14.05 -9.21 2.54
N HIS A 28 -14.56 -9.20 1.32
CA HIS A 28 -13.84 -8.62 0.18
C HIS A 28 -13.81 -7.10 0.37
N GLY A 29 -12.67 -6.51 0.79
CA GLY A 29 -12.65 -5.08 0.63
C GLY A 29 -11.71 -4.23 1.39
N ALA A 30 -11.04 -4.51 2.35
CA ALA A 30 -10.01 -3.62 2.89
C ALA A 30 -8.71 -4.39 3.05
N ILE A 31 -7.80 -4.16 2.13
CA ILE A 31 -6.40 -4.44 2.43
C ILE A 31 -6.02 -3.36 3.44
N ASP A 32 -5.99 -3.73 4.72
CA ASP A 32 -5.33 -2.92 5.74
C ASP A 32 -3.84 -2.90 5.37
N VAL A 33 -3.43 -1.85 4.68
CA VAL A 33 -2.02 -1.62 4.34
C VAL A 33 -1.32 -1.01 5.56
N GLU A 34 -1.39 -1.71 6.68
CA GLU A 34 -0.62 -1.37 7.88
C GLU A 34 0.59 -2.29 8.06
N VAL A 35 0.92 -3.04 7.03
CA VAL A 35 2.15 -3.82 7.02
C VAL A 35 3.21 -2.96 6.34
N GLN A 36 3.92 -2.15 7.13
CA GLN A 36 5.19 -1.63 6.67
C GLN A 36 6.05 -2.83 6.27
N LEU A 37 6.20 -3.03 4.97
CA LEU A 37 6.96 -4.14 4.44
C LEU A 37 8.38 -4.06 5.02
N LYS A 38 8.89 -5.17 5.54
CA LYS A 38 10.23 -5.22 6.10
C LYS A 38 11.24 -4.74 5.05
N GLY A 39 11.87 -3.59 5.30
CA GLY A 39 12.77 -2.93 4.36
C GLY A 39 12.14 -1.76 3.58
N ASP A 40 10.88 -1.39 3.87
CA ASP A 40 10.29 -0.17 3.34
C ASP A 40 10.95 1.06 3.99
N SER A 41 11.60 1.88 3.16
CA SER A 41 12.24 3.13 3.58
C SER A 41 11.35 4.36 3.34
N THR A 42 10.09 4.15 2.91
CA THR A 42 9.15 5.23 2.62
C THR A 42 8.92 6.11 3.85
N ARG A 43 8.98 7.42 3.66
CA ARG A 43 8.67 8.42 4.68
C ARG A 43 7.27 8.97 4.44
N TYR A 44 6.45 8.90 5.47
CA TYR A 44 5.07 9.41 5.46
C TYR A 44 5.00 10.68 6.30
N GLY A 45 4.25 11.67 5.83
CA GLY A 45 4.11 12.93 6.56
C GLY A 45 3.21 13.93 5.85
N LEU A 46 3.26 15.18 6.33
CA LEU A 46 2.52 16.30 5.76
C LEU A 46 3.48 17.23 5.02
N ALA A 47 3.04 17.73 3.87
CA ALA A 47 3.73 18.81 3.18
C ALA A 47 3.66 20.09 4.00
N CYS A 48 4.81 20.73 4.27
CA CYS A 48 4.92 21.97 5.03
C CYS A 48 5.19 23.16 4.14
N ASP A 49 5.16 24.34 4.76
CA ASP A 49 5.67 25.57 4.15
C ASP A 49 7.11 25.41 3.67
N GLY A 50 7.42 26.05 2.54
CA GLY A 50 8.75 25.97 1.91
C GLY A 50 8.88 24.91 0.85
N CYS A 51 7.80 24.17 0.53
CA CYS A 51 7.74 23.36 -0.69
C CYS A 51 7.86 24.23 -1.93
N SER A 52 8.55 23.74 -2.94
CA SER A 52 8.82 24.42 -4.21
C SER A 52 8.91 23.41 -5.34
N ASP A 53 9.19 23.90 -6.55
CA ASP A 53 9.39 23.03 -7.71
C ASP A 53 10.58 22.07 -7.60
N SER A 54 11.50 22.31 -6.69
CA SER A 54 12.71 21.50 -6.51
C SER A 54 12.84 20.86 -5.13
N VAL A 55 12.04 21.29 -4.15
CA VAL A 55 12.17 20.85 -2.76
C VAL A 55 10.79 20.58 -2.16
N ILE A 56 10.68 19.49 -1.43
CA ILE A 56 9.57 19.22 -0.52
C ILE A 56 10.06 19.30 0.91
N VAL A 57 9.30 20.00 1.76
CA VAL A 57 9.48 20.01 3.20
C VAL A 57 8.42 19.11 3.81
N LEU A 58 8.83 17.97 4.36
CA LEU A 58 7.95 16.95 4.94
C LEU A 58 8.02 17.01 6.46
N LEU A 59 6.88 17.16 7.14
CA LEU A 59 6.75 16.89 8.57
C LEU A 59 6.42 15.40 8.76
N PRO A 60 7.34 14.58 9.30
CA PRO A 60 7.11 13.14 9.43
C PRO A 60 5.96 12.82 10.38
N ASN A 61 5.20 11.77 10.08
CA ASN A 61 4.12 11.28 10.96
C ASN A 61 4.65 10.76 12.30
N GLU A 62 5.88 10.25 12.31
CA GLU A 62 6.57 9.76 13.51
C GLU A 62 7.01 10.90 14.45
N GLY A 63 6.81 12.15 14.04
CA GLY A 63 7.25 13.34 14.75
C GLY A 63 8.70 13.72 14.43
N GLY A 64 9.18 14.79 15.08
CA GLY A 64 10.50 15.33 14.85
C GLY A 64 10.48 16.61 13.99
N ASP A 65 11.66 17.05 13.55
CA ASP A 65 11.80 18.24 12.74
C ASP A 65 11.43 17.99 11.27
N PRO A 66 10.91 18.99 10.56
CA PRO A 66 10.65 18.87 9.12
C PRO A 66 11.90 18.52 8.33
N ILE A 67 11.77 17.55 7.43
CA ILE A 67 12.84 17.06 6.56
C ILE A 67 12.68 17.67 5.17
N LYS A 68 13.79 18.16 4.60
CA LYS A 68 13.82 18.66 3.23
C LYS A 68 14.30 17.57 2.28
N PHE A 69 13.53 17.34 1.22
CA PHE A 69 13.88 16.42 0.14
C PHE A 69 14.06 17.19 -1.16
N ASP A 70 15.18 16.97 -1.85
CA ASP A 70 15.34 17.38 -3.25
C ASP A 70 14.48 16.47 -4.14
N ILE A 71 13.66 17.07 -5.02
CA ILE A 71 12.76 16.35 -5.93
C ILE A 71 13.07 16.56 -7.40
N VAL A 72 14.18 17.24 -7.73
CA VAL A 72 14.53 17.59 -9.11
C VAL A 72 14.67 16.34 -9.98
N THR A 73 15.36 15.31 -9.48
CA THR A 73 15.54 14.05 -10.20
C THR A 73 14.22 13.29 -10.32
N ALA A 74 13.43 13.24 -9.26
CA ALA A 74 12.11 12.60 -9.28
C ALA A 74 11.17 13.28 -10.29
N LYS A 75 11.12 14.60 -10.34
CA LYS A 75 10.33 15.35 -11.34
C LYS A 75 10.80 15.07 -12.77
N ARG A 76 12.10 15.09 -13.02
CA ARG A 76 12.67 14.80 -14.35
C ARG A 76 12.31 13.41 -14.83
N ASN A 77 12.20 12.45 -13.93
CA ASN A 77 11.86 11.07 -14.21
C ASN A 77 10.35 10.78 -14.18
N ASN A 78 9.50 11.81 -14.02
CA ASN A 78 8.04 11.68 -13.84
C ASN A 78 7.65 10.78 -12.65
N MET A 79 8.43 10.85 -11.57
CA MET A 79 8.20 10.09 -10.33
C MET A 79 7.57 10.94 -9.21
N VAL A 80 6.96 12.06 -9.56
CA VAL A 80 6.14 12.87 -8.65
C VAL A 80 4.69 12.75 -9.09
N TYR A 81 3.87 12.14 -8.24
CA TYR A 81 2.46 11.86 -8.50
C TYR A 81 1.58 12.78 -7.64
N GLY A 82 0.84 13.64 -8.30
CA GLY A 82 -0.05 14.64 -7.72
C GLY A 82 0.50 16.06 -7.80
N ASP A 83 -0.37 17.01 -7.48
CA ASP A 83 -0.06 18.45 -7.39
C ASP A 83 0.02 18.82 -5.91
N ILE A 84 1.23 18.80 -5.37
CA ILE A 84 1.49 18.86 -3.93
C ILE A 84 1.16 20.23 -3.38
N GLN A 85 0.22 20.27 -2.43
CA GLN A 85 -0.17 21.46 -1.68
C GLN A 85 0.26 21.36 -0.22
N ILE A 86 0.39 22.49 0.46
CA ILE A 86 0.68 22.53 1.89
C ILE A 86 -0.46 21.84 2.65
N GLY A 87 -0.10 20.91 3.53
CA GLY A 87 -1.04 20.12 4.32
C GLY A 87 -1.40 18.78 3.70
N ASP A 88 -0.99 18.49 2.45
CA ASP A 88 -1.21 17.21 1.83
C ASP A 88 -0.41 16.11 2.51
N LYS A 89 -1.02 14.93 2.58
CA LYS A 89 -0.36 13.72 3.05
C LYS A 89 0.48 13.14 1.94
N LEU A 90 1.76 13.02 2.20
CA LEU A 90 2.72 12.51 1.25
C LEU A 90 3.34 11.19 1.67
N ALA A 91 3.65 10.36 0.68
CA ALA A 91 4.59 9.27 0.79
C ALA A 91 5.83 9.59 -0.07
N ILE A 92 6.99 9.62 0.56
CA ILE A 92 8.27 9.91 -0.10
C ILE A 92 9.16 8.69 0.02
N LEU A 93 9.57 8.13 -1.11
CA LEU A 93 10.60 7.11 -1.17
C LEU A 93 11.95 7.81 -1.35
N PRO A 94 12.83 7.77 -0.33
CA PRO A 94 14.16 8.34 -0.44
C PRO A 94 15.04 7.59 -1.44
N ASN A 95 16.00 8.29 -2.03
CA ASN A 95 17.04 7.65 -2.83
C ASN A 95 17.94 6.80 -1.91
N PRO A 96 18.25 5.54 -2.27
CA PRO A 96 19.10 4.67 -1.45
C PRO A 96 20.52 5.19 -1.22
N ILE A 97 21.02 6.08 -2.08
CA ILE A 97 22.37 6.66 -2.01
C ILE A 97 22.35 7.98 -1.22
N ASP A 98 21.33 8.82 -1.47
CA ASP A 98 21.15 10.09 -0.78
C ASP A 98 19.77 10.13 -0.12
N PRO A 99 19.70 10.00 1.22
CA PRO A 99 18.43 9.97 1.95
C PRO A 99 17.66 11.30 1.95
N TYR A 100 18.28 12.39 1.49
CA TYR A 100 17.65 13.70 1.33
C TYR A 100 17.22 14.00 -0.10
N GLU A 101 17.48 13.11 -1.05
CA GLU A 101 16.93 13.14 -2.39
C GLU A 101 15.72 12.18 -2.45
N ALA A 102 14.61 12.62 -3.02
CA ALA A 102 13.47 11.76 -3.26
C ALA A 102 13.63 10.99 -4.57
N ALA A 103 13.53 9.66 -4.51
CA ALA A 103 13.41 8.84 -5.70
C ALA A 103 11.97 8.87 -6.26
N MET A 104 10.97 8.96 -5.37
CA MET A 104 9.55 9.05 -5.73
C MET A 104 8.80 9.85 -4.68
N VAL A 105 7.77 10.57 -5.13
CA VAL A 105 6.82 11.29 -4.27
C VAL A 105 5.41 10.99 -4.71
N ILE A 106 4.53 10.70 -3.76
CA ILE A 106 3.12 10.42 -4.00
C ILE A 106 2.28 11.31 -3.07
N ASP A 107 1.39 12.09 -3.67
CA ASP A 107 0.33 12.77 -2.94
C ASP A 107 -0.80 11.77 -2.63
N LEU A 108 -0.91 11.39 -1.37
CA LEU A 108 -1.87 10.39 -0.92
C LEU A 108 -3.31 10.91 -0.94
N GLU A 109 -3.52 12.22 -0.83
CA GLU A 109 -4.87 12.78 -0.88
C GLU A 109 -5.46 12.68 -2.29
N GLN A 110 -4.65 12.92 -3.33
CA GLN A 110 -5.06 12.82 -4.72
C GLN A 110 -5.16 11.37 -5.20
N MET A 111 -4.54 10.43 -4.51
CA MET A 111 -4.69 9.00 -4.82
C MET A 111 -6.03 8.41 -4.36
N LYS A 112 -6.78 9.10 -3.48
CA LYS A 112 -8.11 8.67 -3.08
C LYS A 112 -9.07 8.75 -4.26
N GLY A 113 -9.89 7.73 -4.45
CA GLY A 113 -10.85 7.69 -5.54
C GLY A 113 -11.06 6.30 -6.09
N THR A 114 -11.85 6.22 -7.16
CA THR A 114 -12.06 4.99 -7.91
C THR A 114 -11.16 4.99 -9.14
N TRP A 115 -10.29 4.01 -9.20
CA TRP A 115 -9.36 3.80 -10.31
C TRP A 115 -9.85 2.64 -11.15
N THR A 116 -9.95 2.84 -12.46
CA THR A 116 -10.35 1.80 -13.40
C THR A 116 -9.31 1.61 -14.50
N PHE A 117 -9.20 0.40 -14.99
CA PHE A 117 -8.33 0.07 -16.11
C PHE A 117 -8.98 -1.00 -16.98
N GLN A 118 -8.69 -0.95 -18.25
CA GLN A 118 -9.22 -1.88 -19.23
C GLN A 118 -8.20 -2.96 -19.56
N VAL A 119 -8.65 -4.21 -19.53
CA VAL A 119 -7.83 -5.38 -19.85
C VAL A 119 -8.50 -6.18 -20.95
N LEU A 120 -7.78 -6.44 -22.01
CA LEU A 120 -8.23 -7.41 -23.02
C LEU A 120 -8.17 -8.83 -22.43
N PRO A 121 -9.24 -9.61 -22.58
CA PRO A 121 -9.22 -11.01 -22.19
C PRO A 121 -8.10 -11.75 -22.91
N LYS A 122 -7.35 -12.57 -22.17
CA LYS A 122 -6.30 -13.43 -22.74
C LYS A 122 -6.82 -14.84 -22.89
N LEU A 123 -6.37 -15.52 -23.93
CA LEU A 123 -6.59 -16.97 -24.07
C LEU A 123 -5.92 -17.70 -22.90
N LYS A 124 -6.63 -18.68 -22.35
CA LYS A 124 -6.00 -19.57 -21.37
C LYS A 124 -5.00 -20.46 -22.08
N PRO A 125 -3.73 -20.49 -21.67
CA PRO A 125 -2.74 -21.34 -22.28
C PRO A 125 -3.13 -22.82 -22.11
N ASN A 126 -2.97 -23.58 -23.17
CA ASN A 126 -3.14 -25.02 -23.14
C ASN A 126 -1.81 -25.67 -23.54
N PRO A 127 -1.21 -26.54 -22.71
CA PRO A 127 0.09 -27.09 -22.98
C PRO A 127 0.13 -28.03 -24.22
N THR A 128 -1.03 -28.46 -24.70
CA THR A 128 -1.14 -29.40 -25.84
C THR A 128 -1.64 -28.77 -27.15
N LYS A 129 -1.95 -27.45 -27.14
CA LYS A 129 -2.50 -26.75 -28.30
C LYS A 129 -1.84 -25.40 -28.48
N THR A 130 -1.61 -25.01 -29.72
CA THR A 130 -1.20 -23.65 -30.09
C THR A 130 -2.37 -22.68 -29.94
N GLU A 131 -2.06 -21.38 -29.88
CA GLU A 131 -3.10 -20.33 -29.83
C GLU A 131 -4.02 -20.38 -31.05
N ASP A 132 -3.47 -20.64 -32.24
CA ASP A 132 -4.24 -20.76 -33.49
C ASP A 132 -5.21 -21.95 -33.46
N GLU A 133 -4.81 -23.08 -32.91
CA GLU A 133 -5.68 -24.25 -32.75
C GLU A 133 -6.79 -23.98 -31.72
N ILE A 134 -6.48 -23.24 -30.65
CA ILE A 134 -7.51 -22.84 -29.68
C ILE A 134 -8.51 -21.89 -30.32
N LEU A 135 -8.02 -20.88 -31.06
CA LEU A 135 -8.86 -19.94 -31.77
C LEU A 135 -9.72 -20.61 -32.85
N ALA A 136 -9.15 -21.56 -33.60
CA ALA A 136 -9.88 -22.30 -34.62
C ALA A 136 -11.08 -23.08 -34.03
N GLY A 137 -10.91 -23.62 -32.82
CA GLY A 137 -11.97 -24.38 -32.12
C GLY A 137 -13.02 -23.49 -31.41
N MET A 138 -12.85 -22.17 -31.36
CA MET A 138 -13.77 -21.27 -30.69
C MET A 138 -14.91 -20.83 -31.61
N SER A 139 -16.11 -20.61 -31.03
CA SER A 139 -17.21 -19.99 -31.73
C SER A 139 -16.91 -18.51 -32.04
N ASP A 140 -17.52 -17.98 -33.10
CA ASP A 140 -17.31 -16.56 -33.51
C ASP A 140 -17.72 -15.57 -32.41
N SER A 141 -18.70 -15.91 -31.60
CA SER A 141 -19.12 -15.10 -30.45
C SER A 141 -18.01 -15.01 -29.40
N LEU A 142 -17.33 -16.12 -29.10
CA LEU A 142 -16.22 -16.15 -28.16
C LEU A 142 -14.98 -15.43 -28.71
N LYS A 143 -14.69 -15.59 -30.02
CA LYS A 143 -13.63 -14.85 -30.68
C LYS A 143 -13.84 -13.34 -30.56
N LYS A 144 -15.05 -12.85 -30.86
CA LYS A 144 -15.41 -11.44 -30.70
C LYS A 144 -15.24 -10.95 -29.26
N ALA A 145 -15.58 -11.77 -28.26
CA ALA A 145 -15.45 -11.41 -26.85
C ALA A 145 -14.00 -11.19 -26.41
N LEU A 146 -13.00 -11.76 -27.10
CA LEU A 146 -11.57 -11.53 -26.81
C LEU A 146 -11.11 -10.12 -27.17
N PHE A 147 -11.84 -9.42 -28.06
CA PHE A 147 -11.52 -8.05 -28.46
C PHE A 147 -12.31 -7.00 -27.69
N ILE A 148 -13.19 -7.43 -26.78
CA ILE A 148 -13.95 -6.54 -25.91
C ILE A 148 -13.18 -6.38 -24.59
N PRO A 149 -12.65 -5.17 -24.30
CA PRO A 149 -11.97 -4.92 -23.03
C PRO A 149 -12.93 -5.13 -21.85
N ARG A 150 -12.42 -5.74 -20.79
CA ARG A 150 -13.11 -5.80 -19.49
C ARG A 150 -12.56 -4.71 -18.59
N GLU A 151 -13.45 -3.99 -17.95
CA GLU A 151 -13.09 -2.98 -16.99
C GLU A 151 -12.90 -3.63 -15.61
N TYR A 152 -11.75 -3.35 -15.01
CA TYR A 152 -11.43 -3.71 -13.65
C TYR A 152 -11.12 -2.43 -12.88
N GLY A 153 -11.46 -2.40 -11.62
CA GLY A 153 -11.20 -1.23 -10.81
C GLY A 153 -11.07 -1.55 -9.34
N PHE A 154 -10.56 -0.56 -8.61
CA PHE A 154 -10.53 -0.56 -7.16
C PHE A 154 -10.85 0.86 -6.66
N THR A 155 -11.38 0.95 -5.45
CA THR A 155 -11.63 2.22 -4.80
C THR A 155 -10.73 2.35 -3.58
N LEU A 156 -9.90 3.39 -3.59
CA LEU A 156 -9.08 3.77 -2.45
C LEU A 156 -9.84 4.81 -1.63
N LYS A 157 -10.31 4.45 -0.43
CA LYS A 157 -11.14 5.31 0.41
C LYS A 157 -10.34 6.11 1.43
N SER A 158 -9.35 5.48 2.03
CA SER A 158 -8.51 6.11 3.06
C SER A 158 -7.18 5.36 3.16
N TYR A 159 -6.19 6.07 3.68
CA TYR A 159 -4.96 5.44 4.17
C TYR A 159 -5.13 5.30 5.67
N ASN A 160 -5.10 4.07 6.17
CA ASN A 160 -5.03 3.87 7.61
C ASN A 160 -3.64 4.29 8.05
N GLN A 161 -3.60 5.42 8.74
CA GLN A 161 -2.45 5.73 9.55
C GLN A 161 -2.63 4.98 10.85
N ALA A 162 -1.67 4.14 11.20
CA ALA A 162 -1.53 3.73 12.58
C ALA A 162 -1.42 5.00 13.41
N SER A 163 -2.44 5.26 14.21
CA SER A 163 -2.29 6.24 15.26
C SER A 163 -1.33 5.65 16.27
N PRO A 164 -0.31 6.38 16.74
CA PRO A 164 0.56 5.93 17.80
C PRO A 164 -0.22 5.61 19.08
#